data_94bca1c80f71f4565b6fae5aa5ccfcdd
#
_entry.id   94bca1c80f71f4565b6fae5aa5ccfcdd
#
_cell.length_a   1.000
_cell.length_b   1.000
_cell.length_c   1.000
_cell.angle_alpha   90.00
_cell.angle_beta   90.00
_cell.angle_gamma   90.00
#
_symmetry.space_group_name_H-M   'P 1'
#
loop_
_entity.id
_entity.type
_entity.pdbx_description
1 polymer ?
#
loop_
_entity_poly.entity_id
_entity_poly.type
_entity_poly.pdbx_seq_one_letter_code
_entity_poly.pdbx_strand_id
1 'polypeptide(L)'
;IISYKMDLVADSRKDTKMLYNAMSRLACRDDSVRFDRCGTVCELIESGYTFSQLTSWTERIKRMPYYYDMEVNDRKCIVVHAGYIRKLDTPELKAKYSSREEFYMNARDDGYTIGGICHSTIIAGHTPTVKEGEFAWNDGQVFCMYDRDRDILFYDIDCGCWMRSTRKNARLACIRLEDEEVFYV
;
A
#
# COMPACT_ATOMS: atom_id res chain seq x y z
N ILE A 1 -4.11 -8.97 2.33
CA ILE A 1 -4.52 -9.24 3.74
C ILE A 1 -5.96 -9.77 3.79
N ILE A 2 -6.94 -9.08 3.20
CA ILE A 2 -8.34 -9.55 3.13
C ILE A 2 -8.41 -10.93 2.46
N SER A 3 -7.77 -11.11 1.31
CA SER A 3 -7.73 -12.38 0.58
C SER A 3 -7.19 -13.53 1.42
N TYR A 4 -6.01 -13.38 2.02
CA TYR A 4 -5.38 -14.42 2.82
C TYR A 4 -6.24 -14.84 4.02
N LYS A 5 -6.88 -13.88 4.70
CA LYS A 5 -7.72 -14.17 5.88
C LYS A 5 -9.08 -14.75 5.52
N MET A 6 -9.63 -14.39 4.36
CA MET A 6 -10.84 -15.00 3.84
C MET A 6 -10.62 -16.47 3.47
N ASP A 7 -9.45 -16.82 2.91
CA ASP A 7 -9.09 -18.20 2.62
C ASP A 7 -8.99 -19.06 3.89
N LEU A 8 -8.46 -18.50 4.99
CA LEU A 8 -8.40 -19.17 6.30
C LEU A 8 -9.76 -19.36 6.99
N VAL A 9 -10.75 -18.57 6.61
CA VAL A 9 -12.11 -18.56 7.22
C VAL A 9 -13.15 -19.17 6.28
N ALA A 10 -12.74 -19.62 5.09
CA ALA A 10 -13.64 -20.15 4.05
C ALA A 10 -14.56 -21.30 4.51
N ASP A 11 -14.24 -21.98 5.61
CA ASP A 11 -15.10 -23.01 6.22
C ASP A 11 -16.22 -22.47 7.13
N SER A 12 -16.20 -21.20 7.52
CA SER A 12 -17.24 -20.57 8.36
C SER A 12 -18.36 -19.93 7.52
N ARG A 13 -19.04 -20.68 6.75
CA ARG A 13 -19.69 -20.34 5.48
C ARG A 13 -20.99 -19.55 5.50
N LYS A 14 -21.60 -19.15 6.55
CA LYS A 14 -23.00 -18.67 6.42
C LYS A 14 -23.41 -17.49 7.29
N ASP A 15 -22.64 -17.10 8.30
CA ASP A 15 -23.03 -16.09 9.25
C ASP A 15 -21.89 -15.09 9.45
N THR A 16 -22.17 -13.83 9.23
CA THR A 16 -21.24 -12.72 9.45
C THR A 16 -20.68 -12.73 10.87
N LYS A 17 -21.51 -13.13 11.84
CA LYS A 17 -21.11 -13.27 13.24
C LYS A 17 -20.12 -14.42 13.46
N MET A 18 -20.28 -15.53 12.73
CA MET A 18 -19.30 -16.63 12.75
C MET A 18 -17.99 -16.21 12.13
N LEU A 19 -18.02 -15.46 11.03
CA LEU A 19 -16.84 -14.89 10.40
C LEU A 19 -16.09 -13.95 11.36
N TYR A 20 -16.79 -13.02 11.99
CA TYR A 20 -16.23 -12.13 13.00
C TYR A 20 -15.57 -12.91 14.16
N ASN A 21 -16.27 -13.89 14.73
CA ASN A 21 -15.74 -14.73 15.80
C ASN A 21 -14.52 -15.54 15.38
N ALA A 22 -14.51 -16.07 14.13
CA ALA A 22 -13.37 -16.81 13.60
C ALA A 22 -12.16 -15.88 13.39
N MET A 23 -12.35 -14.70 12.86
CA MET A 23 -11.32 -13.68 12.67
C MET A 23 -10.76 -13.19 14.00
N SER A 24 -11.62 -12.95 15.01
CA SER A 24 -11.22 -12.56 16.36
C SER A 24 -10.41 -13.66 17.05
N ARG A 25 -10.79 -14.93 16.87
CA ARG A 25 -10.04 -16.08 17.43
C ARG A 25 -8.67 -16.27 16.79
N LEU A 26 -8.56 -16.02 15.49
CA LEU A 26 -7.27 -16.06 14.80
C LEU A 26 -6.35 -14.94 15.28
N ALA A 27 -6.89 -13.74 15.46
CA ALA A 27 -6.14 -12.61 16.00
C ALA A 27 -5.63 -12.84 17.43
N CYS A 28 -6.36 -13.60 18.25
CA CYS A 28 -5.96 -13.94 19.64
C CYS A 28 -5.00 -15.11 19.78
N ARG A 29 -4.84 -15.95 18.74
CA ARG A 29 -4.00 -17.16 18.80
C ARG A 29 -2.58 -16.96 18.30
N ASP A 30 -2.35 -15.95 17.52
CA ASP A 30 -1.06 -15.65 16.91
C ASP A 30 -0.67 -14.24 17.29
N ASP A 31 0.27 -14.11 18.22
CA ASP A 31 0.81 -12.82 18.66
C ASP A 31 1.44 -12.02 17.50
N SER A 32 1.78 -12.68 16.38
CA SER A 32 2.21 -12.04 15.15
C SER A 32 1.05 -11.43 14.36
N VAL A 33 -0.19 -11.85 14.61
CA VAL A 33 -1.42 -11.35 14.01
C VAL A 33 -2.06 -10.35 14.97
N ARG A 34 -1.57 -9.15 15.01
CA ARG A 34 -2.19 -8.08 15.78
C ARG A 34 -3.62 -7.84 15.29
N PHE A 35 -4.52 -7.54 16.22
CA PHE A 35 -5.93 -7.22 15.94
C PHE A 35 -6.08 -6.06 14.94
N ASP A 36 -5.15 -5.11 14.94
CA ASP A 36 -5.04 -4.01 13.99
C ASP A 36 -4.92 -4.45 12.52
N ARG A 37 -4.30 -5.61 12.26
CA ARG A 37 -4.22 -6.17 10.91
C ARG A 37 -5.54 -6.74 10.39
N CYS A 38 -6.52 -6.91 11.25
CA CYS A 38 -7.87 -7.36 10.90
C CYS A 38 -8.88 -6.22 10.94
N GLY A 39 -8.48 -5.03 11.37
CA GLY A 39 -9.35 -3.88 11.63
C GLY A 39 -10.34 -3.61 10.48
N THR A 40 -9.85 -3.45 9.28
CA THR A 40 -10.69 -3.17 8.10
C THR A 40 -11.78 -4.24 7.88
N VAL A 41 -11.45 -5.53 8.04
CA VAL A 41 -12.44 -6.60 7.86
C VAL A 41 -13.47 -6.57 8.99
N CYS A 42 -13.03 -6.35 10.24
CA CYS A 42 -13.92 -6.22 11.38
C CYS A 42 -14.86 -5.01 11.22
N GLU A 43 -14.35 -3.87 10.87
CA GLU A 43 -15.14 -2.65 10.62
C GLU A 43 -16.18 -2.83 9.51
N LEU A 44 -15.82 -3.52 8.42
CA LEU A 44 -16.75 -3.83 7.33
C LEU A 44 -17.88 -4.76 7.83
N ILE A 45 -17.56 -5.77 8.61
CA ILE A 45 -18.54 -6.68 9.19
C ILE A 45 -19.47 -5.95 10.18
N GLU A 46 -18.91 -5.11 11.04
CA GLU A 46 -19.67 -4.27 11.98
C GLU A 46 -20.58 -3.26 11.27
N SER A 47 -20.14 -2.78 10.11
CA SER A 47 -20.92 -1.92 9.21
C SER A 47 -22.01 -2.67 8.42
N GLY A 48 -22.20 -3.98 8.66
CA GLY A 48 -23.26 -4.78 8.07
C GLY A 48 -22.94 -5.41 6.72
N TYR A 49 -21.68 -5.38 6.27
CA TYR A 49 -21.29 -6.08 5.03
C TYR A 49 -21.35 -7.60 5.22
N THR A 50 -21.96 -8.27 4.26
CA THR A 50 -22.13 -9.71 4.28
C THR A 50 -20.89 -10.45 3.80
N PHE A 51 -20.75 -11.72 4.18
CA PHE A 51 -19.69 -12.60 3.67
C PHE A 51 -19.63 -12.63 2.14
N SER A 52 -20.79 -12.71 1.47
CA SER A 52 -20.87 -12.72 0.00
C SER A 52 -20.30 -11.44 -0.62
N GLN A 53 -20.60 -10.27 -0.03
CA GLN A 53 -20.04 -9.00 -0.49
C GLN A 53 -18.52 -8.95 -0.30
N LEU A 54 -18.02 -9.35 0.86
CA LEU A 54 -16.58 -9.39 1.13
C LEU A 54 -15.84 -10.36 0.21
N THR A 55 -16.43 -11.52 -0.07
CA THR A 55 -15.89 -12.49 -1.05
C THR A 55 -15.84 -11.90 -2.45
N SER A 56 -16.92 -11.27 -2.89
CA SER A 56 -16.96 -10.59 -4.20
C SER A 56 -15.88 -9.51 -4.33
N TRP A 57 -15.68 -8.71 -3.29
CA TRP A 57 -14.61 -7.69 -3.30
C TRP A 57 -13.23 -8.31 -3.32
N THR A 58 -13.01 -9.38 -2.57
CA THR A 58 -11.74 -10.12 -2.59
C THR A 58 -11.40 -10.62 -3.99
N GLU A 59 -12.38 -11.19 -4.69
CA GLU A 59 -12.19 -11.66 -6.06
C GLU A 59 -11.93 -10.51 -7.05
N ARG A 60 -12.52 -9.34 -6.82
CA ARG A 60 -12.21 -8.15 -7.62
C ARG A 60 -10.79 -7.64 -7.35
N ILE A 61 -10.39 -7.57 -6.08
CA ILE A 61 -9.04 -7.12 -5.68
C ILE A 61 -7.97 -8.05 -6.24
N LYS A 62 -8.19 -9.37 -6.22
CA LYS A 62 -7.27 -10.36 -6.82
C LYS A 62 -7.02 -10.14 -8.33
N ARG A 63 -7.96 -9.51 -9.03
CA ARG A 63 -7.87 -9.23 -10.47
C ARG A 63 -7.31 -7.84 -10.78
N MET A 64 -7.13 -6.99 -9.79
CA MET A 64 -6.55 -5.67 -9.99
C MET A 64 -5.07 -5.79 -10.34
N PRO A 65 -4.56 -4.94 -11.22
CA PRO A 65 -3.12 -4.88 -11.47
C PRO A 65 -2.40 -4.41 -10.22
N TYR A 66 -1.17 -4.87 -10.02
CA TYR A 66 -0.31 -4.43 -8.90
C TYR A 66 0.20 -3.00 -9.07
N TYR A 67 0.25 -2.52 -10.28
CA TYR A 67 0.60 -1.15 -10.64
C TYR A 67 -0.18 -0.72 -11.88
N TYR A 68 -0.27 0.56 -12.10
CA TYR A 68 -0.83 1.15 -13.30
C TYR A 68 0.21 2.01 -13.97
N ASP A 69 0.39 1.87 -15.29
CA ASP A 69 1.27 2.72 -16.07
C ASP A 69 0.47 3.52 -17.11
N MET A 70 0.90 4.76 -17.31
CA MET A 70 0.31 5.68 -18.26
C MET A 70 1.41 6.60 -18.81
N GLU A 71 1.09 7.36 -19.82
CA GLU A 71 1.96 8.39 -20.36
C GLU A 71 1.35 9.76 -20.11
N VAL A 72 2.14 10.67 -19.56
CA VAL A 72 1.75 12.06 -19.29
C VAL A 72 2.90 12.95 -19.78
N ASN A 73 2.61 13.87 -20.71
CA ASN A 73 3.61 14.77 -21.31
C ASN A 73 4.85 14.03 -21.84
N ASP A 74 4.63 12.98 -22.62
CA ASP A 74 5.69 12.12 -23.20
C ASP A 74 6.59 11.42 -22.16
N ARG A 75 6.17 11.40 -20.89
CA ARG A 75 6.88 10.75 -19.79
C ARG A 75 6.07 9.60 -19.24
N LYS A 76 6.71 8.45 -19.06
CA LYS A 76 6.07 7.29 -18.43
C LYS A 76 5.81 7.56 -16.95
N CYS A 77 4.55 7.46 -16.53
CA CYS A 77 4.13 7.53 -15.13
C CYS A 77 3.68 6.16 -14.65
N ILE A 78 4.19 5.73 -13.50
CA ILE A 78 3.87 4.45 -12.88
C ILE A 78 3.26 4.73 -11.51
N VAL A 79 2.01 4.28 -11.30
CA VAL A 79 1.32 4.36 -10.02
C VAL A 79 1.34 2.98 -9.38
N VAL A 80 1.84 2.89 -8.17
CA VAL A 80 2.02 1.63 -7.44
C VAL A 80 1.71 1.83 -5.96
N HIS A 81 1.41 0.75 -5.22
CA HIS A 81 1.08 0.90 -3.79
C HIS A 81 2.30 1.32 -2.95
N ALA A 82 3.41 0.57 -3.01
CA ALA A 82 4.56 0.77 -2.13
C ALA A 82 5.85 1.16 -2.85
N GLY A 83 6.24 0.43 -3.87
CA GLY A 83 7.43 0.73 -4.67
C GLY A 83 7.42 -0.01 -5.99
N TYR A 84 8.22 0.43 -6.94
CA TYR A 84 8.28 -0.20 -8.26
C TYR A 84 9.69 -0.66 -8.62
N ILE A 85 9.78 -1.90 -9.07
CA ILE A 85 11.02 -2.51 -9.52
C ILE A 85 10.76 -3.45 -10.70
N ARG A 86 11.64 -3.43 -11.69
CA ARG A 86 11.56 -4.36 -12.84
C ARG A 86 12.06 -5.76 -12.51
N LYS A 87 13.09 -5.84 -11.67
CA LYS A 87 13.74 -7.09 -11.27
C LYS A 87 14.18 -7.00 -9.82
N LEU A 88 14.04 -8.10 -9.12
CA LEU A 88 14.73 -8.32 -7.85
C LEU A 88 16.15 -8.83 -8.20
N ASP A 89 17.07 -7.93 -8.48
CA ASP A 89 18.39 -8.28 -9.05
C ASP A 89 19.51 -8.34 -8.00
N THR A 90 19.32 -7.71 -6.85
CA THR A 90 20.31 -7.78 -5.77
C THR A 90 20.02 -8.92 -4.77
N PRO A 91 21.06 -9.48 -4.11
CA PRO A 91 20.88 -10.50 -3.08
C PRO A 91 20.00 -10.05 -1.92
N GLU A 92 20.12 -8.78 -1.50
CA GLU A 92 19.36 -8.16 -0.41
C GLU A 92 17.86 -8.13 -0.74
N LEU A 93 17.50 -7.67 -1.94
CA LEU A 93 16.12 -7.64 -2.40
C LEU A 93 15.53 -9.05 -2.51
N LYS A 94 16.31 -10.01 -3.03
CA LYS A 94 15.87 -11.41 -3.12
C LYS A 94 15.71 -12.08 -1.75
N ALA A 95 16.49 -11.67 -0.77
CA ALA A 95 16.34 -12.17 0.60
C ALA A 95 15.11 -11.59 1.30
N LYS A 96 14.72 -10.34 0.94
CA LYS A 96 13.62 -9.61 1.58
C LYS A 96 12.26 -9.87 0.91
N TYR A 97 12.23 -10.07 -0.40
CA TYR A 97 11.01 -10.22 -1.19
C TYR A 97 11.04 -11.48 -2.04
N SER A 98 9.98 -12.28 -1.95
CA SER A 98 9.86 -13.52 -2.73
C SER A 98 9.48 -13.26 -4.19
N SER A 99 8.86 -12.11 -4.49
CA SER A 99 8.43 -11.71 -5.82
C SER A 99 8.39 -10.19 -5.99
N ARG A 100 8.28 -9.71 -7.24
CA ARG A 100 8.07 -8.29 -7.54
C ARG A 100 6.73 -7.79 -7.01
N GLU A 101 5.72 -8.63 -7.06
CA GLU A 101 4.37 -8.33 -6.56
C GLU A 101 4.42 -8.07 -5.05
N GLU A 102 5.20 -8.84 -4.31
CA GLU A 102 5.45 -8.59 -2.90
C GLU A 102 6.16 -7.26 -2.68
N PHE A 103 7.15 -6.92 -3.49
CA PHE A 103 7.81 -5.61 -3.45
C PHE A 103 6.82 -4.47 -3.73
N TYR A 104 5.98 -4.59 -4.78
CA TYR A 104 4.99 -3.56 -5.12
C TYR A 104 4.00 -3.27 -3.98
N MET A 105 3.75 -4.24 -3.12
CA MET A 105 2.77 -4.14 -2.04
C MET A 105 3.37 -3.82 -0.68
N ASN A 106 4.65 -4.12 -0.44
CA ASN A 106 5.22 -4.12 0.91
C ASN A 106 6.55 -3.36 1.05
N ALA A 107 7.11 -2.83 -0.04
CA ALA A 107 8.35 -2.06 0.03
C ALA A 107 8.19 -0.85 0.98
N ARG A 108 9.25 -0.55 1.75
CA ARG A 108 9.28 0.60 2.67
C ARG A 108 10.52 1.44 2.39
N ASP A 109 11.55 1.29 3.19
CA ASP A 109 12.81 2.07 3.08
C ASP A 109 13.53 1.85 1.76
N ASP A 110 13.21 0.75 1.07
CA ASP A 110 13.67 0.39 -0.27
C ASP A 110 12.63 0.63 -1.38
N GLY A 111 11.47 1.19 -1.04
CA GLY A 111 10.40 1.49 -2.01
C GLY A 111 10.84 2.44 -3.12
N TYR A 112 11.79 3.32 -2.83
CA TYR A 112 12.44 4.20 -3.79
C TYR A 112 13.70 3.58 -4.44
N THR A 113 14.03 2.33 -4.12
CA THR A 113 15.05 1.56 -4.85
C THR A 113 14.51 1.20 -6.21
N ILE A 114 14.93 1.95 -7.22
CA ILE A 114 14.36 1.88 -8.55
C ILE A 114 15.32 1.10 -9.45
N GLY A 115 14.99 -0.17 -9.71
CA GLY A 115 15.78 -1.04 -10.58
C GLY A 115 15.22 -1.18 -11.99
N GLY A 116 16.08 -0.97 -13.00
CA GLY A 116 15.80 -1.36 -14.38
C GLY A 116 14.83 -0.50 -15.17
N ILE A 117 14.58 0.75 -14.75
CA ILE A 117 13.83 1.76 -15.50
C ILE A 117 14.63 3.05 -15.62
N CYS A 118 14.23 3.89 -16.53
CA CYS A 118 14.76 5.24 -16.73
C CYS A 118 13.67 6.12 -17.34
N HIS A 119 13.86 7.43 -17.33
CA HIS A 119 12.98 8.43 -17.92
C HIS A 119 11.51 8.20 -17.51
N SER A 120 11.25 8.19 -16.21
CA SER A 120 9.93 7.85 -15.67
C SER A 120 9.61 8.63 -14.41
N THR A 121 8.32 8.77 -14.11
CA THR A 121 7.81 9.23 -12.83
C THR A 121 7.16 8.06 -12.11
N ILE A 122 7.50 7.82 -10.84
CA ILE A 122 6.88 6.80 -10.00
C ILE A 122 6.10 7.49 -8.89
N ILE A 123 4.86 7.11 -8.73
CA ILE A 123 3.98 7.57 -7.65
C ILE A 123 3.67 6.38 -6.76
N ALA A 124 4.07 6.45 -5.52
CA ALA A 124 3.86 5.42 -4.52
C ALA A 124 3.27 6.00 -3.22
N GLY A 125 2.98 5.14 -2.27
CA GLY A 125 2.56 5.46 -0.92
C GLY A 125 3.04 4.41 0.08
N HIS A 126 2.16 3.95 0.99
CA HIS A 126 2.41 2.86 1.95
C HIS A 126 3.35 3.20 3.11
N THR A 127 4.37 4.04 2.92
CA THR A 127 5.27 4.47 4.00
C THR A 127 4.95 5.91 4.38
N PRO A 128 4.17 6.14 5.45
CA PRO A 128 3.67 7.47 5.75
C PRO A 128 4.80 8.49 6.00
N THR A 129 4.77 9.61 5.28
CA THR A 129 5.76 10.68 5.36
C THR A 129 5.68 11.53 6.66
N VAL A 130 4.70 11.23 7.52
CA VAL A 130 4.56 11.82 8.87
C VAL A 130 5.16 10.94 9.97
N LYS A 131 5.62 9.73 9.63
CA LYS A 131 6.07 8.75 10.60
C LYS A 131 7.44 9.13 11.17
N GLU A 132 7.67 8.77 12.44
CA GLU A 132 9.01 8.81 13.03
C GLU A 132 9.97 7.90 12.26
N GLY A 133 11.21 8.31 12.15
CA GLY A 133 12.23 7.58 11.39
C GLY A 133 12.68 8.34 10.16
N GLU A 134 12.84 7.64 9.05
CA GLU A 134 13.47 8.16 7.83
C GLU A 134 12.76 9.39 7.23
N PHE A 135 11.44 9.46 7.36
CA PHE A 135 10.64 10.59 6.86
C PHE A 135 10.21 11.59 7.92
N ALA A 136 10.70 11.49 9.16
CA ALA A 136 10.31 12.39 10.25
C ALA A 136 10.53 13.89 9.91
N TRP A 137 11.55 14.20 9.12
CA TRP A 137 11.88 15.54 8.65
C TRP A 137 10.92 16.07 7.56
N ASN A 138 10.15 15.23 6.91
CA ASN A 138 9.28 15.61 5.77
C ASN A 138 7.97 16.26 6.19
N ASP A 139 7.63 16.24 7.46
CA ASP A 139 6.50 16.92 8.07
C ASP A 139 5.12 16.60 7.41
N GLY A 140 4.95 15.39 6.94
CA GLY A 140 3.71 14.95 6.30
C GLY A 140 3.43 15.59 4.95
N GLN A 141 4.44 16.09 4.29
CA GLN A 141 4.36 16.53 2.91
C GLN A 141 4.62 15.35 1.96
N VAL A 142 4.24 15.51 0.71
CA VAL A 142 4.65 14.58 -0.35
C VAL A 142 6.17 14.53 -0.38
N PHE A 143 6.73 13.33 -0.29
CA PHE A 143 8.15 13.13 -0.47
C PHE A 143 8.47 13.06 -1.95
N CYS A 144 9.55 13.75 -2.37
CA CYS A 144 10.02 13.72 -3.75
C CYS A 144 11.52 13.42 -3.78
N MET A 145 11.91 12.50 -4.63
CA MET A 145 13.30 12.18 -4.91
C MET A 145 13.54 12.18 -6.43
N TYR A 146 14.66 12.77 -6.86
CA TYR A 146 15.06 12.75 -8.25
C TYR A 146 16.39 12.02 -8.44
N ASP A 147 16.35 10.90 -9.14
CA ASP A 147 17.54 10.18 -9.63
C ASP A 147 17.96 10.80 -10.97
N ARG A 148 19.00 11.62 -10.93
CA ARG A 148 19.51 12.36 -12.10
C ARG A 148 20.11 11.44 -13.16
N ASP A 149 20.77 10.37 -12.74
CA ASP A 149 21.50 9.49 -13.67
C ASP A 149 20.56 8.68 -14.55
N ARG A 150 19.39 8.36 -14.02
CA ARG A 150 18.34 7.61 -14.72
C ARG A 150 17.18 8.46 -15.19
N ASP A 151 17.16 9.73 -14.82
CA ASP A 151 16.03 10.63 -15.00
C ASP A 151 14.73 10.05 -14.46
N ILE A 152 14.71 9.75 -13.17
CA ILE A 152 13.55 9.21 -12.48
C ILE A 152 13.10 10.16 -11.39
N LEU A 153 11.81 10.53 -11.43
CA LEU A 153 11.12 11.17 -10.33
C LEU A 153 10.38 10.11 -9.53
N PHE A 154 10.54 10.13 -8.22
CA PHE A 154 9.79 9.30 -7.29
C PHE A 154 9.04 10.18 -6.32
N TYR A 155 7.73 9.95 -6.20
CA TYR A 155 6.86 10.59 -5.23
C TYR A 155 6.27 9.58 -4.28
N ASP A 156 6.40 9.81 -2.96
CA ASP A 156 5.59 9.14 -1.96
C ASP A 156 4.49 10.11 -1.51
N ILE A 157 3.24 9.76 -1.82
CA ILE A 157 2.06 10.58 -1.53
C ILE A 157 1.29 10.11 -0.30
N ASP A 158 1.78 9.13 0.46
CA ASP A 158 1.16 8.74 1.74
C ASP A 158 1.54 9.74 2.84
N CYS A 159 0.82 10.84 2.88
CA CYS A 159 0.99 11.87 3.91
C CYS A 159 0.30 11.52 5.24
N GLY A 160 0.02 10.24 5.46
CA GLY A 160 -0.47 9.70 6.73
C GLY A 160 -1.91 10.09 7.09
N CYS A 161 -2.80 10.27 6.13
CA CYS A 161 -4.18 10.72 6.33
C CYS A 161 -4.89 9.95 7.46
N TRP A 162 -4.68 8.63 7.55
CA TRP A 162 -5.25 7.78 8.60
C TRP A 162 -4.75 8.11 10.02
N MET A 163 -3.63 8.84 10.14
CA MET A 163 -3.03 9.25 11.42
C MET A 163 -3.54 10.62 11.93
N ARG A 164 -4.51 11.24 11.26
CA ARG A 164 -4.99 12.62 11.58
C ARG A 164 -5.45 12.79 13.03
N SER A 165 -5.95 11.75 13.66
CA SER A 165 -6.35 11.77 15.07
C SER A 165 -5.16 11.87 16.03
N THR A 166 -3.97 11.47 15.61
CA THR A 166 -2.76 11.40 16.46
C THR A 166 -1.62 12.30 15.98
N ARG A 167 -1.64 12.73 14.73
CA ARG A 167 -0.60 13.55 14.09
C ARG A 167 -1.21 14.78 13.42
N LYS A 168 -0.89 15.97 13.90
CA LYS A 168 -1.46 17.26 13.41
C LYS A 168 -1.10 17.56 11.95
N ASN A 169 0.06 17.10 11.51
CA ASN A 169 0.59 17.29 10.16
C ASN A 169 0.17 16.18 9.17
N ALA A 170 -0.55 15.16 9.65
CA ALA A 170 -1.11 14.12 8.78
C ALA A 170 -2.24 14.67 7.91
N ARG A 171 -2.20 14.38 6.61
CA ARG A 171 -3.13 14.94 5.62
C ARG A 171 -3.36 13.98 4.46
N LEU A 172 -4.41 14.21 3.71
CA LEU A 172 -4.57 13.57 2.40
C LEU A 172 -3.82 14.40 1.37
N ALA A 173 -3.06 13.76 0.50
CA ALA A 173 -2.37 14.41 -0.61
C ALA A 173 -2.90 13.91 -1.95
N CYS A 174 -2.85 14.77 -2.93
CA CYS A 174 -3.09 14.45 -4.34
C CYS A 174 -2.04 15.16 -5.18
N ILE A 175 -1.54 14.51 -6.21
CA ILE A 175 -0.63 15.10 -7.20
C ILE A 175 -1.32 15.13 -8.56
N ARG A 176 -1.25 16.26 -9.24
CA ARG A 176 -1.66 16.40 -10.63
C ARG A 176 -0.44 16.12 -11.52
N LEU A 177 -0.53 15.10 -12.36
CA LEU A 177 0.65 14.57 -13.08
C LEU A 177 1.12 15.47 -14.23
N GLU A 178 0.24 16.32 -14.76
CA GLU A 178 0.53 17.18 -15.90
C GLU A 178 1.54 18.29 -15.57
N ASP A 179 1.56 18.77 -14.35
CA ASP A 179 2.43 19.86 -13.88
C ASP A 179 3.04 19.59 -12.50
N GLU A 180 2.82 18.40 -11.97
CA GLU A 180 3.33 17.93 -10.67
C GLU A 180 2.85 18.79 -9.48
N GLU A 181 1.73 19.52 -9.64
CA GLU A 181 1.16 20.31 -8.54
C GLU A 181 0.56 19.40 -7.46
N VAL A 182 0.95 19.68 -6.21
CA VAL A 182 0.52 18.91 -5.05
C VAL A 182 -0.57 19.65 -4.28
N PHE A 183 -1.66 18.95 -3.99
CA PHE A 183 -2.79 19.44 -3.21
C PHE A 183 -2.90 18.68 -1.90
N TYR A 184 -3.28 19.38 -0.84
CA TYR A 184 -3.47 18.79 0.50
C TYR A 184 -4.87 19.07 1.03
N VAL A 185 -5.42 18.06 1.75
CA VAL A 185 -6.73 18.15 2.41
C VAL A 185 -6.63 17.75 3.87
#